data_07441d9d56d51b6becda9b138f601640
#
_entry.id   07441d9d56d51b6becda9b138f601640
#
_cell.length_a   1.000
_cell.length_b   1.000
_cell.length_c   1.000
_cell.angle_alpha   90.00
_cell.angle_beta   90.00
_cell.angle_gamma   90.00
#
_symmetry.space_group_name_H-M   'P 1'
#
loop_
_entity.id
_entity.type
_entity.pdbx_description
1 polymer ?
#
loop_
_entity_poly.entity_id
_entity_poly.type
_entity_poly.pdbx_seq_one_letter_code
_entity_poly.pdbx_strand_id
1 'polypeptide(L)'
;MTESRDDAATEVIVYSTPLCAPCEQLKHYLRAHDVNFVVKDLMMDEDAADRLDDLGIRSTPALEVNGEVYAGAQLTPEKVDDLLGLD
;
A
#
# COMPACT_ATOMS: atom_id res chain seq x y z
N MET A 1 -3.88 -26.66 -2.64
CA MET A 1 -3.67 -26.02 -2.72
C MET A 1 -3.66 -25.28 -3.13
N THR A 2 -3.67 -25.12 -3.17
CA THR A 2 -3.30 -24.40 -3.46
C THR A 2 -3.72 -23.38 -3.98
N GLU A 3 -4.51 -23.10 -4.40
CA GLU A 3 -4.99 -22.17 -4.92
C GLU A 3 -5.02 -20.89 -4.40
N SER A 4 -5.38 -20.62 -3.45
CA SER A 4 -5.22 -19.37 -2.82
C SER A 4 -3.84 -18.92 -2.75
N ARG A 5 -3.06 -19.66 -3.37
CA ARG A 5 -1.71 -19.36 -3.39
C ARG A 5 -1.37 -18.14 -4.10
N ASP A 6 -2.17 -17.75 -5.08
CA ASP A 6 -1.97 -16.52 -5.79
C ASP A 6 -2.16 -15.35 -4.86
N ASP A 7 -3.15 -15.40 -3.99
CA ASP A 7 -3.36 -14.34 -3.03
C ASP A 7 -2.20 -14.23 -2.09
N ALA A 8 -1.67 -15.35 -1.68
CA ALA A 8 -0.53 -15.34 -0.77
C ALA A 8 0.71 -14.80 -1.45
N ALA A 9 0.79 -14.90 -2.77
CA ALA A 9 1.96 -14.42 -3.47
C ALA A 9 1.99 -12.91 -3.63
N THR A 10 0.84 -12.25 -3.46
CA THR A 10 0.78 -10.80 -3.59
C THR A 10 0.63 -10.17 -2.23
N GLU A 11 1.69 -9.54 -1.76
CA GLU A 11 1.66 -8.82 -0.49
C GLU A 11 1.42 -7.36 -0.75
N VAL A 12 0.37 -6.81 -0.14
CA VAL A 12 0.02 -5.41 -0.30
C VAL A 12 -0.01 -4.76 1.07
N ILE A 13 0.78 -3.71 1.23
CA ILE A 13 0.85 -2.98 2.50
C ILE A 13 0.60 -1.50 2.21
N VAL A 14 -0.32 -0.91 2.96
CA VAL A 14 -0.59 0.52 2.88
C VAL A 14 0.04 1.19 4.10
N TYR A 15 0.96 2.11 3.85
CA TYR A 15 1.55 2.90 4.92
C TYR A 15 0.75 4.19 5.03
N SER A 16 0.26 4.48 6.22
CA SER A 16 -0.61 5.64 6.39
C SER A 16 -0.28 6.36 7.69
N THR A 17 -0.89 7.54 7.83
CA THR A 17 -0.81 8.32 9.07
C THR A 17 -2.22 8.73 9.44
N PRO A 18 -2.45 9.13 10.71
CA PRO A 18 -3.76 9.64 11.09
C PRO A 18 -4.13 10.91 10.34
N LEU A 19 -5.41 11.13 10.15
CA LEU A 19 -5.92 12.34 9.52
C LEU A 19 -5.38 12.55 8.11
N CYS A 20 -5.23 11.47 7.39
CA CYS A 20 -4.72 11.50 6.04
C CYS A 20 -5.84 11.11 5.07
N ALA A 21 -6.46 12.11 4.42
CA ALA A 21 -7.55 11.83 3.49
C ALA A 21 -7.10 10.99 2.30
N PRO A 22 -5.97 11.28 1.66
CA PRO A 22 -5.52 10.41 0.56
C PRO A 22 -5.26 8.97 1.00
N CYS A 23 -4.81 8.77 2.24
CA CYS A 23 -4.62 7.41 2.75
C CYS A 23 -5.96 6.68 2.82
N GLU A 24 -6.99 7.36 3.31
CA GLU A 24 -8.31 6.76 3.38
C GLU A 24 -8.87 6.46 2.01
N GLN A 25 -8.63 7.34 1.06
CA GLN A 25 -9.08 7.14 -0.30
C GLN A 25 -8.42 5.91 -0.92
N LEU A 26 -7.12 5.75 -0.71
CA LEU A 26 -6.43 4.58 -1.22
C LEU A 26 -6.96 3.30 -0.60
N LYS A 27 -7.16 3.29 0.71
CA LYS A 27 -7.70 2.11 1.37
C LYS A 27 -9.09 1.78 0.85
N HIS A 28 -9.91 2.80 0.66
CA HIS A 28 -11.27 2.60 0.15
C HIS A 28 -11.22 2.02 -1.27
N TYR A 29 -10.35 2.55 -2.10
CA TYR A 29 -10.20 2.07 -3.47
C TYR A 29 -9.81 0.59 -3.49
N LEU A 30 -8.85 0.21 -2.66
CA LEU A 30 -8.41 -1.18 -2.61
C LEU A 30 -9.52 -2.10 -2.12
N ARG A 31 -10.29 -1.67 -1.13
CA ARG A 31 -11.43 -2.47 -0.65
C ARG A 31 -12.48 -2.63 -1.72
N ALA A 32 -12.72 -1.59 -2.49
CA ALA A 32 -13.73 -1.64 -3.55
C ALA A 32 -13.34 -2.62 -4.64
N HIS A 33 -12.05 -2.89 -4.78
CA HIS A 33 -11.55 -3.85 -5.77
C HIS A 33 -11.20 -5.21 -5.16
N ASP A 34 -11.65 -5.45 -3.93
CA ASP A 34 -11.45 -6.72 -3.24
C ASP A 34 -9.97 -7.07 -3.07
N VAL A 35 -9.13 -6.07 -2.91
CA VAL A 35 -7.71 -6.29 -2.65
C VAL A 35 -7.49 -6.48 -1.17
N ASN A 36 -6.81 -7.56 -0.80
CA ASN A 36 -6.42 -7.77 0.59
C ASN A 36 -5.13 -7.01 0.87
N PHE A 37 -5.12 -6.25 1.94
CA PHE A 37 -3.93 -5.47 2.26
C PHE A 37 -3.82 -5.30 3.77
N VAL A 38 -2.61 -5.00 4.20
CA VAL A 38 -2.30 -4.70 5.60
C VAL A 38 -2.04 -3.20 5.71
N VAL A 39 -2.57 -2.58 6.75
CA VAL A 39 -2.32 -1.16 6.99
C VAL A 39 -1.28 -1.03 8.08
N LYS A 40 -0.24 -0.24 7.83
CA LYS A 40 0.75 0.08 8.84
C LYS A 40 0.71 1.58 9.10
N ASP A 41 0.45 1.95 10.34
CA ASP A 41 0.35 3.34 10.74
C ASP A 41 1.73 3.78 11.18
N LEU A 42 2.28 4.77 10.50
CA LEU A 42 3.66 5.22 10.75
C LEU A 42 3.82 5.85 12.12
N MET A 43 2.73 6.30 12.72
CA MET A 43 2.80 6.87 14.06
C MET A 43 2.87 5.78 15.13
N MET A 44 2.43 4.57 14.80
CA MET A 44 2.37 3.48 15.75
C MET A 44 3.41 2.40 15.48
N ASP A 45 3.93 2.34 14.26
CA ASP A 45 4.83 1.28 13.84
C ASP A 45 6.18 1.89 13.46
N GLU A 46 7.13 1.82 14.39
CA GLU A 46 8.44 2.42 14.18
C GLU A 46 9.21 1.75 13.05
N ASP A 47 9.07 0.44 12.92
CA ASP A 47 9.76 -0.28 11.86
C ASP A 47 9.27 0.18 10.49
N ALA A 48 7.97 0.41 10.36
CA ALA A 48 7.42 0.90 9.11
C ALA A 48 7.93 2.31 8.81
N ALA A 49 7.97 3.17 9.82
CA ALA A 49 8.47 4.52 9.66
C ALA A 49 9.94 4.52 9.23
N ASP A 50 10.74 3.67 9.87
CA ASP A 50 12.16 3.56 9.55
C ASP A 50 12.36 3.07 8.11
N ARG A 51 11.53 2.12 7.68
CA ARG A 51 11.65 1.62 6.32
C ARG A 51 11.41 2.71 5.30
N LEU A 52 10.36 3.50 5.49
CA LEU A 52 10.08 4.59 4.54
C LEU A 52 11.15 5.67 4.59
N ASP A 53 11.67 5.94 5.79
CA ASP A 53 12.73 6.92 5.94
C ASP A 53 13.99 6.45 5.18
N ASP A 54 14.33 5.17 5.29
CA ASP A 54 15.47 4.60 4.58
C ASP A 54 15.29 4.73 3.07
N LEU A 55 14.07 4.65 2.60
CA LEU A 55 13.77 4.76 1.17
C LEU A 55 13.62 6.21 0.72
N GLY A 56 13.74 7.16 1.63
CA GLY A 56 13.60 8.57 1.29
C GLY A 56 12.16 8.98 1.05
N ILE A 57 11.20 8.19 1.52
CA ILE A 57 9.79 8.46 1.30
C ILE A 57 9.24 9.22 2.49
N ARG A 58 8.72 10.42 2.25
CA ARG A 58 8.24 11.27 3.32
C ARG A 58 6.77 11.63 3.19
N SER A 59 6.08 11.05 2.22
CA SER A 59 4.67 11.37 2.03
C SER A 59 3.84 10.11 2.23
N THR A 60 2.60 10.29 2.61
CA THR A 60 1.64 9.21 2.72
C THR A 60 0.44 9.55 1.86
N PRO A 61 -0.23 8.56 1.34
CA PRO A 61 0.01 7.13 1.56
C PRO A 61 1.22 6.65 0.77
N ALA A 62 1.78 5.53 1.21
CA ALA A 62 2.73 4.77 0.42
C ALA A 62 2.16 3.38 0.27
N LEU A 63 2.45 2.74 -0.84
CA LEU A 63 1.92 1.42 -1.15
C LEU A 63 3.07 0.48 -1.44
N GLU A 64 3.11 -0.63 -0.73
CA GLU A 64 4.12 -1.64 -1.00
C GLU A 64 3.45 -2.84 -1.65
N VAL A 65 3.99 -3.26 -2.79
CA VAL A 65 3.49 -4.43 -3.49
C VAL A 65 4.68 -5.36 -3.71
N ASN A 66 4.62 -6.51 -3.09
CA ASN A 66 5.66 -7.55 -3.22
C ASN A 66 7.06 -7.02 -2.97
N GLY A 67 7.20 -6.17 -1.96
CA GLY A 67 8.49 -5.68 -1.54
C GLY A 67 8.93 -4.37 -2.16
N GLU A 68 8.19 -3.85 -3.12
CA GLU A 68 8.51 -2.56 -3.74
C GLU A 68 7.55 -1.49 -3.27
N VAL A 69 8.07 -0.34 -2.89
CA VAL A 69 7.27 0.72 -2.30
C VAL A 69 7.11 1.88 -3.28
N TYR A 70 5.89 2.35 -3.40
CA TYR A 70 5.53 3.45 -4.30
C TYR A 70 4.84 4.53 -3.49
N ALA A 71 5.09 5.78 -3.82
CA ALA A 71 4.53 6.90 -3.07
C ALA A 71 4.40 8.14 -3.94
N GLY A 72 3.64 9.10 -3.45
CA GLY A 72 3.52 10.39 -4.11
C GLY A 72 2.91 10.28 -5.50
N ALA A 73 3.56 10.90 -6.46
CA ALA A 73 3.04 10.94 -7.83
C ALA A 73 2.97 9.56 -8.48
N GLN A 74 3.62 8.56 -7.89
CA GLN A 74 3.56 7.21 -8.41
C GLN A 74 2.25 6.50 -8.07
N LEU A 75 1.45 7.06 -7.17
CA LEU A 75 0.23 6.42 -6.71
C LEU A 75 -0.99 7.03 -7.38
N THR A 76 -1.05 6.92 -8.69
CA THR A 76 -2.27 7.27 -9.42
C THR A 76 -3.15 6.04 -9.49
N PRO A 77 -4.47 6.21 -9.72
CA PRO A 77 -5.34 5.04 -9.86
C PRO A 77 -4.88 4.12 -10.98
N GLU A 78 -4.38 4.68 -12.06
CA GLU A 78 -3.88 3.87 -13.17
C GLU A 78 -2.66 3.04 -12.76
N LYS A 79 -1.77 3.66 -12.01
CA LYS A 79 -0.57 2.95 -11.57
C LYS A 79 -0.92 1.84 -10.60
N VAL A 80 -1.85 2.12 -9.70
CA VAL A 80 -2.30 1.11 -8.74
C VAL A 80 -2.94 -0.06 -9.48
N ASP A 81 -3.74 0.22 -10.49
CA ASP A 81 -4.34 -0.83 -11.29
C ASP A 81 -3.28 -1.71 -11.93
N ASP A 82 -2.25 -1.08 -12.49
CA ASP A 82 -1.16 -1.81 -13.11
C ASP A 82 -0.42 -2.69 -12.11
N LEU A 83 -0.12 -2.13 -10.95
CA LEU A 83 0.65 -2.84 -9.94
C LEU A 83 -0.08 -4.06 -9.42
N LEU A 84 -1.39 -3.98 -9.35
CA LEU A 84 -2.20 -5.03 -8.73
C LEU A 84 -2.97 -5.85 -9.75
N GLY A 85 -2.84 -5.55 -11.02
CA GLY A 85 -3.56 -6.28 -12.05
C GLY A 85 -5.05 -6.05 -12.02
N LEU A 86 -5.49 -4.88 -11.60
CA LEU A 86 -6.91 -4.54 -11.57
C LEU A 86 -7.35 -3.99 -12.92
N ASP A 87 -8.58 -4.25 -13.27
CA ASP A 87 -9.12 -3.73 -14.54
C ASP A 87 -10.17 -2.69 -14.29
#